data_c84c884745022fbdfc0d4ec8b69054cc
#
_entry.id   c84c884745022fbdfc0d4ec8b69054cc
#
_cell.length_a   1.000
_cell.length_b   1.000
_cell.length_c   1.000
_cell.angle_alpha   90.00
_cell.angle_beta   90.00
_cell.angle_gamma   90.00
#
_symmetry.space_group_name_H-M   'P 1'
#
loop_
_entity.id
_entity.type
_entity.pdbx_description
1 polymer ?
#
loop_
_entity_poly.entity_id
_entity_poly.type
_entity_poly.pdbx_seq_one_letter_code
_entity_poly.pdbx_strand_id
1 'polypeptide(L)'
;MKLHELSPVAGSTFEGKRKGRGHGSGNGKTGGRGHKGQKARSGGKVRAGFEGGQMPLVRRVPKRGFNNVFAKPLTAVNVACLNKFEDGAVVDAAALIEAGIITACPYGLKVLANGTVTKKVTVKAAAFSESAKEKIEQAGGKAEVV
;
A
#
# COMPACT_ATOMS: atom_id res chain seq x y z
N MET A 1 5.86 31.56 0.50
CA MET A 1 6.90 30.56 0.88
C MET A 1 8.22 31.01 0.27
N LYS A 2 9.26 31.24 1.07
CA LYS A 2 10.60 31.63 0.61
C LYS A 2 11.45 30.35 0.48
N LEU A 3 12.48 30.38 -0.37
CA LEU A 3 13.36 29.23 -0.62
C LEU A 3 14.01 28.64 0.66
N HIS A 4 14.34 29.51 1.62
CA HIS A 4 14.94 29.07 2.88
C HIS A 4 13.96 28.46 3.87
N GLU A 5 12.65 28.57 3.62
CA GLU A 5 11.58 27.95 4.42
C GLU A 5 11.25 26.51 3.96
N LEU A 6 11.81 26.10 2.80
CA LEU A 6 11.61 24.75 2.29
C LEU A 6 12.35 23.74 3.18
N SER A 7 11.62 22.83 3.74
CA SER A 7 12.14 21.71 4.54
C SER A 7 11.50 20.40 4.10
N PRO A 8 12.22 19.29 4.16
CA PRO A 8 11.61 17.98 3.91
C PRO A 8 10.52 17.68 4.94
N VAL A 9 9.56 16.86 4.56
CA VAL A 9 8.49 16.42 5.46
C VAL A 9 9.11 15.77 6.69
N ALA A 10 8.56 16.06 7.88
CA ALA A 10 9.06 15.51 9.13
C ALA A 10 9.08 13.96 9.08
N GLY A 11 10.22 13.37 9.43
CA GLY A 11 10.44 11.93 9.37
C GLY A 11 10.91 11.38 8.01
N SER A 12 10.98 12.19 6.95
CA SER A 12 11.49 11.77 5.62
C SER A 12 13.02 11.71 5.55
N THR A 13 13.72 12.37 6.46
CA THR A 13 15.17 12.36 6.58
C THR A 13 15.62 11.82 7.92
N PHE A 14 16.72 11.10 7.94
CA PHE A 14 17.36 10.61 9.16
C PHE A 14 18.87 10.76 9.07
N GLU A 15 19.53 10.93 10.20
CA GLU A 15 20.98 10.95 10.27
C GLU A 15 21.58 9.58 9.97
N GLY A 16 22.49 9.53 9.01
CA GLY A 16 23.20 8.32 8.62
C GLY A 16 24.12 7.82 9.73
N LYS A 17 23.85 6.62 10.27
CA LYS A 17 24.70 6.00 11.29
C LYS A 17 26.04 5.58 10.73
N ARG A 18 27.12 6.28 11.07
CA ARG A 18 28.49 5.91 10.70
C ARG A 18 28.98 4.72 11.53
N LYS A 19 29.47 3.68 10.87
CA LYS A 19 30.01 2.47 11.52
C LYS A 19 31.53 2.48 11.55
N GLY A 20 32.15 1.75 12.48
CA GLY A 20 33.59 1.66 12.61
C GLY A 20 34.27 2.97 13.07
N ARG A 21 33.61 3.75 13.93
CA ARG A 21 34.12 5.03 14.46
C ARG A 21 34.18 5.04 15.99
N GLY A 22 35.02 4.16 16.53
CA GLY A 22 35.29 4.04 17.96
C GLY A 22 34.29 3.15 18.71
N HIS A 23 34.72 2.69 19.91
CA HIS A 23 33.95 1.78 20.73
C HIS A 23 32.71 2.43 21.36
N GLY A 24 32.77 3.72 21.70
CA GLY A 24 31.67 4.45 22.32
C GLY A 24 30.41 4.56 21.45
N SER A 25 30.54 4.39 20.11
CA SER A 25 29.40 4.41 19.17
C SER A 25 28.54 3.12 19.21
N GLY A 26 29.00 2.06 19.92
CA GLY A 26 28.39 0.72 19.87
C GLY A 26 28.59 -0.04 18.56
N ASN A 27 29.13 0.60 17.52
CA ASN A 27 29.43 0.00 16.21
C ASN A 27 30.91 0.16 15.84
N GLY A 28 31.80 0.03 16.81
CA GLY A 28 33.24 0.16 16.65
C GLY A 28 33.83 -0.98 15.80
N LYS A 29 34.65 -1.81 16.40
CA LYS A 29 35.48 -2.86 15.80
C LYS A 29 34.85 -3.61 14.62
N THR A 30 33.65 -4.16 14.76
CA THR A 30 33.00 -5.02 13.76
C THR A 30 31.87 -4.33 13.00
N GLY A 31 31.57 -3.08 13.29
CA GLY A 31 30.52 -2.30 12.63
C GLY A 31 29.10 -2.87 12.78
N GLY A 32 28.86 -3.70 13.82
CA GLY A 32 27.57 -4.36 14.05
C GLY A 32 27.35 -5.63 13.23
N ARG A 33 28.40 -6.15 12.54
CA ARG A 33 28.30 -7.39 11.74
C ARG A 33 28.74 -8.66 12.49
N GLY A 34 29.22 -8.53 13.70
CA GLY A 34 29.80 -9.63 14.45
C GLY A 34 31.22 -10.00 13.98
N HIS A 35 31.76 -11.13 14.40
CA HIS A 35 33.14 -11.51 14.07
C HIS A 35 33.24 -12.15 12.68
N LYS A 36 33.11 -13.47 12.57
CA LYS A 36 33.26 -14.23 11.32
C LYS A 36 31.89 -14.57 10.72
N GLY A 37 31.89 -14.99 9.47
CA GLY A 37 30.71 -15.47 8.77
C GLY A 37 30.47 -14.77 7.43
N GLN A 38 29.66 -15.38 6.60
CA GLN A 38 29.37 -14.92 5.24
C GLN A 38 28.81 -13.49 5.22
N LYS A 39 27.88 -13.17 6.12
CA LYS A 39 27.24 -11.84 6.20
C LYS A 39 28.16 -10.73 6.72
N ALA A 40 29.30 -11.07 7.33
CA ALA A 40 30.26 -10.10 7.83
C ALA A 40 31.22 -9.58 6.75
N ARG A 41 31.28 -10.19 5.57
CA ARG A 41 32.18 -9.84 4.46
C ARG A 41 31.55 -8.79 3.54
N SER A 42 32.38 -8.10 2.76
CA SER A 42 31.89 -7.23 1.68
C SER A 42 31.14 -8.07 0.65
N GLY A 43 29.97 -7.59 0.21
CA GLY A 43 29.14 -8.32 -0.73
C GLY A 43 28.50 -9.62 -0.21
N GLY A 44 28.75 -10.01 1.04
CA GLY A 44 28.27 -11.24 1.65
C GLY A 44 26.76 -11.30 1.89
N LYS A 45 25.96 -11.14 0.82
CA LYS A 45 24.51 -11.30 0.89
C LYS A 45 24.12 -12.76 0.61
N VAL A 46 23.13 -13.23 1.33
CA VAL A 46 22.49 -14.52 1.12
C VAL A 46 21.15 -14.24 0.43
N ARG A 47 20.80 -15.01 -0.59
CA ARG A 47 19.51 -14.91 -1.29
C ARG A 47 18.35 -15.14 -0.29
N ALA A 48 17.21 -14.52 -0.56
CA ALA A 48 16.00 -14.76 0.23
C ALA A 48 15.61 -16.26 0.19
N GLY A 49 15.19 -16.80 1.33
CA GLY A 49 14.79 -18.20 1.46
C GLY A 49 15.93 -19.22 1.43
N PHE A 50 17.21 -18.81 1.54
CA PHE A 50 18.32 -19.74 1.66
C PHE A 50 18.41 -20.31 3.08
N GLU A 51 18.44 -21.63 3.19
CA GLU A 51 18.40 -22.39 4.45
C GLU A 51 19.72 -23.15 4.70
N GLY A 52 20.85 -22.53 4.43
CA GLY A 52 22.17 -23.09 4.75
C GLY A 52 22.57 -24.36 3.97
N GLY A 53 21.93 -24.66 2.86
CA GLY A 53 22.12 -25.89 2.07
C GLY A 53 20.97 -26.89 2.21
N GLN A 54 20.12 -26.76 3.20
CA GLN A 54 18.87 -27.49 3.29
C GLN A 54 17.91 -27.07 2.16
N MET A 55 17.10 -28.02 1.66
CA MET A 55 16.08 -27.71 0.65
C MET A 55 15.12 -26.62 1.18
N PRO A 56 15.00 -25.48 0.48
CA PRO A 56 14.12 -24.38 0.91
C PRO A 56 12.69 -24.82 1.11
N LEU A 57 12.00 -24.24 2.09
CA LEU A 57 10.61 -24.56 2.42
C LEU A 57 9.69 -24.48 1.20
N VAL A 58 9.87 -23.48 0.35
CA VAL A 58 9.09 -23.29 -0.90
C VAL A 58 9.19 -24.49 -1.86
N ARG A 59 10.28 -25.27 -1.80
CA ARG A 59 10.47 -26.49 -2.60
C ARG A 59 10.01 -27.75 -1.89
N ARG A 60 9.95 -27.74 -0.56
CA ARG A 60 9.47 -28.89 0.24
C ARG A 60 7.95 -28.99 0.27
N VAL A 61 7.27 -27.85 0.21
CA VAL A 61 5.80 -27.79 0.27
C VAL A 61 5.22 -28.20 -1.09
N PRO A 62 4.17 -29.03 -1.14
CA PRO A 62 3.46 -29.35 -2.38
C PRO A 62 2.89 -28.10 -3.05
N LYS A 63 2.93 -28.07 -4.37
CA LYS A 63 2.28 -27.01 -5.17
C LYS A 63 0.78 -27.09 -4.99
N ARG A 64 0.13 -25.97 -4.76
CA ARG A 64 -1.33 -25.86 -4.63
C ARG A 64 -1.89 -24.73 -5.45
N GLY A 65 -3.16 -24.89 -5.85
CA GLY A 65 -3.94 -23.88 -6.53
C GLY A 65 -3.61 -23.74 -8.02
N PHE A 66 -4.32 -22.82 -8.62
CA PHE A 66 -4.13 -22.39 -9.99
C PHE A 66 -4.51 -20.90 -10.12
N ASN A 67 -3.96 -20.21 -11.10
CA ASN A 67 -4.36 -18.86 -11.45
C ASN A 67 -5.39 -18.90 -12.58
N ASN A 68 -6.57 -18.32 -12.34
CA ASN A 68 -7.55 -18.12 -13.41
C ASN A 68 -7.09 -16.96 -14.30
N VAL A 69 -6.58 -17.28 -15.50
CA VAL A 69 -6.13 -16.28 -16.49
C VAL A 69 -7.26 -15.41 -17.04
N PHE A 70 -8.51 -15.86 -16.94
CA PHE A 70 -9.71 -15.14 -17.39
C PHE A 70 -10.39 -14.35 -16.26
N ALA A 71 -9.76 -14.25 -15.10
CA ALA A 71 -10.29 -13.47 -13.99
C ALA A 71 -10.40 -11.98 -14.38
N LYS A 72 -11.55 -11.38 -14.06
CA LYS A 72 -11.83 -9.95 -14.23
C LYS A 72 -11.99 -9.31 -12.84
N PRO A 73 -10.91 -9.01 -12.12
CA PRO A 73 -11.00 -8.44 -10.78
C PRO A 73 -11.49 -6.99 -10.86
N LEU A 74 -12.51 -6.67 -10.06
CA LEU A 74 -12.97 -5.29 -9.89
C LEU A 74 -11.96 -4.51 -9.04
N THR A 75 -11.75 -3.23 -9.38
CA THR A 75 -10.92 -2.32 -8.60
C THR A 75 -11.67 -1.91 -7.33
N ALA A 76 -11.13 -2.25 -6.16
CA ALA A 76 -11.78 -1.97 -4.89
C ALA A 76 -11.40 -0.57 -4.37
N VAL A 77 -12.40 0.23 -3.97
CA VAL A 77 -12.22 1.55 -3.35
C VAL A 77 -13.06 1.62 -2.08
N ASN A 78 -12.50 2.18 -1.02
CA ASN A 78 -13.19 2.36 0.25
C ASN A 78 -14.00 3.66 0.30
N VAL A 79 -15.12 3.65 1.02
CA VAL A 79 -15.99 4.83 1.18
C VAL A 79 -15.28 6.04 1.80
N ALA A 80 -14.23 5.84 2.58
CA ALA A 80 -13.42 6.94 3.13
C ALA A 80 -12.83 7.86 2.04
N CYS A 81 -12.53 7.33 0.85
CA CYS A 81 -11.96 8.10 -0.26
C CYS A 81 -12.99 9.09 -0.85
N LEU A 82 -14.28 8.84 -0.69
CA LEU A 82 -15.36 9.70 -1.19
C LEU A 82 -15.38 11.08 -0.52
N ASN A 83 -14.84 11.19 0.69
CA ASN A 83 -14.75 12.47 1.41
C ASN A 83 -13.80 13.48 0.74
N LYS A 84 -13.02 13.09 -0.25
CA LYS A 84 -12.17 13.99 -1.04
C LYS A 84 -12.95 14.80 -2.07
N PHE A 85 -14.16 14.36 -2.41
CA PHE A 85 -15.02 15.03 -3.38
C PHE A 85 -15.90 16.06 -2.71
N GLU A 86 -16.46 16.97 -3.50
CA GLU A 86 -17.41 17.97 -3.02
C GLU A 86 -18.82 17.39 -2.84
N ASP A 87 -19.64 18.06 -2.04
CA ASP A 87 -21.04 17.65 -1.85
C ASP A 87 -21.82 17.78 -3.16
N GLY A 88 -22.58 16.74 -3.49
CA GLY A 88 -23.35 16.66 -4.74
C GLY A 88 -22.57 16.17 -5.95
N ALA A 89 -21.27 15.91 -5.82
CA ALA A 89 -20.46 15.39 -6.93
C ALA A 89 -20.90 14.00 -7.38
N VAL A 90 -20.76 13.75 -8.69
CA VAL A 90 -20.91 12.42 -9.29
C VAL A 90 -19.53 11.77 -9.34
N VAL A 91 -19.35 10.68 -8.62
CA VAL A 91 -18.10 9.96 -8.51
C VAL A 91 -18.18 8.67 -9.35
N ASP A 92 -17.49 8.67 -10.47
CA ASP A 92 -17.31 7.52 -11.34
C ASP A 92 -15.83 7.06 -11.36
N ALA A 93 -15.50 6.05 -12.15
CA ALA A 93 -14.12 5.57 -12.27
C ALA A 93 -13.16 6.65 -12.83
N ALA A 94 -13.64 7.53 -13.73
CA ALA A 94 -12.84 8.59 -14.32
C ALA A 94 -12.48 9.66 -13.27
N ALA A 95 -13.46 10.11 -12.48
CA ALA A 95 -13.25 11.06 -11.40
C ALA A 95 -12.26 10.54 -10.32
N LEU A 96 -12.29 9.23 -10.04
CA LEU A 96 -11.35 8.60 -9.09
C LEU A 96 -9.92 8.53 -9.64
N ILE A 97 -9.75 8.38 -10.96
CA ILE A 97 -8.44 8.43 -11.62
C ILE A 97 -7.89 9.85 -11.61
N GLU A 98 -8.70 10.85 -11.97
CA GLU A 98 -8.32 12.27 -11.94
C GLU A 98 -7.93 12.74 -10.54
N ALA A 99 -8.66 12.30 -9.52
CA ALA A 99 -8.33 12.57 -8.11
C ALA A 99 -7.10 11.79 -7.60
N GLY A 100 -6.49 10.92 -8.42
CA GLY A 100 -5.31 10.11 -8.07
C GLY A 100 -5.58 9.06 -6.97
N ILE A 101 -6.83 8.65 -6.78
CA ILE A 101 -7.21 7.62 -5.79
C ILE A 101 -6.93 6.23 -6.33
N ILE A 102 -7.17 6.01 -7.62
CA ILE A 102 -6.86 4.78 -8.33
C ILE A 102 -6.03 5.10 -9.57
N THR A 103 -5.20 4.16 -9.99
CA THR A 103 -4.35 4.30 -11.18
C THR A 103 -5.06 3.84 -12.45
N ALA A 104 -5.83 2.76 -12.36
CA ALA A 104 -6.58 2.20 -13.49
C ALA A 104 -7.78 1.39 -12.99
N CYS A 105 -8.81 1.28 -13.83
CA CYS A 105 -10.03 0.51 -13.55
C CYS A 105 -10.47 -0.29 -14.79
N PRO A 106 -9.73 -1.38 -15.15
CA PRO A 106 -9.97 -2.09 -16.43
C PRO A 106 -11.28 -2.88 -16.46
N TYR A 107 -11.75 -3.39 -15.33
CA TYR A 107 -12.92 -4.29 -15.27
C TYR A 107 -14.09 -3.75 -14.44
N GLY A 108 -14.00 -2.49 -14.01
CA GLY A 108 -15.04 -1.86 -13.20
C GLY A 108 -14.66 -1.62 -11.74
N LEU A 109 -15.44 -0.77 -11.10
CA LEU A 109 -15.25 -0.29 -9.74
C LEU A 109 -16.10 -1.11 -8.77
N LYS A 110 -15.54 -1.45 -7.60
CA LYS A 110 -16.29 -1.99 -6.45
C LYS A 110 -16.07 -1.11 -5.22
N VAL A 111 -17.15 -0.64 -4.61
CA VAL A 111 -17.09 0.20 -3.41
C VAL A 111 -17.26 -0.64 -2.15
N LEU A 112 -16.33 -0.48 -1.20
CA LEU A 112 -16.25 -1.17 0.08
C LEU A 112 -16.46 -0.21 1.25
N ALA A 113 -16.97 -0.72 2.36
CA ALA A 113 -17.46 0.06 3.50
C ALA A 113 -16.40 0.53 4.49
N ASN A 114 -15.10 0.42 4.20
CA ASN A 114 -14.08 0.84 5.17
C ASN A 114 -14.03 2.37 5.30
N GLY A 115 -14.17 2.84 6.54
CA GLY A 115 -14.23 4.26 6.89
C GLY A 115 -15.65 4.80 7.02
N THR A 116 -15.76 6.13 7.13
CA THR A 116 -17.02 6.86 7.25
C THR A 116 -17.20 7.82 6.07
N VAL A 117 -18.43 8.03 5.64
CA VAL A 117 -18.80 9.03 4.63
C VAL A 117 -19.47 10.19 5.36
N THR A 118 -18.99 11.40 5.11
CA THR A 118 -19.53 12.63 5.68
C THR A 118 -20.18 13.52 4.63
N LYS A 119 -19.99 13.20 3.35
CA LYS A 119 -20.44 14.01 2.22
C LYS A 119 -21.54 13.31 1.43
N LYS A 120 -22.43 14.11 0.84
CA LYS A 120 -23.51 13.63 -0.02
C LYS A 120 -22.97 13.50 -1.45
N VAL A 121 -22.65 12.30 -1.88
CA VAL A 121 -22.11 12.04 -3.22
C VAL A 121 -22.94 10.99 -3.96
N THR A 122 -23.04 11.13 -5.28
CA THR A 122 -23.65 10.10 -6.15
C THR A 122 -22.52 9.23 -6.71
N VAL A 123 -22.49 7.96 -6.35
CA VAL A 123 -21.41 7.03 -6.75
C VAL A 123 -21.91 6.08 -7.81
N LYS A 124 -21.19 6.04 -8.95
CA LYS A 124 -21.44 5.11 -10.06
C LYS A 124 -20.37 4.01 -10.07
N ALA A 125 -20.77 2.77 -9.82
CA ALA A 125 -19.85 1.64 -9.76
C ALA A 125 -20.50 0.34 -10.24
N ALA A 126 -19.67 -0.62 -10.70
CA ALA A 126 -20.13 -1.94 -11.12
C ALA A 126 -20.64 -2.81 -9.96
N ALA A 127 -20.17 -2.58 -8.73
CA ALA A 127 -20.65 -3.29 -7.55
C ALA A 127 -20.43 -2.47 -6.26
N PHE A 128 -21.28 -2.74 -5.28
CA PHE A 128 -21.17 -2.22 -3.92
C PHE A 128 -21.23 -3.38 -2.92
N SER A 129 -20.57 -3.24 -1.77
CA SER A 129 -20.89 -4.08 -0.63
C SER A 129 -22.17 -3.53 0.05
N GLU A 130 -22.98 -4.38 0.66
CA GLU A 130 -24.23 -3.98 1.34
C GLU A 130 -23.97 -2.86 2.35
N SER A 131 -23.00 -3.05 3.23
CA SER A 131 -22.59 -2.05 4.21
C SER A 131 -22.02 -0.74 3.60
N ALA A 132 -21.46 -0.76 2.37
CA ALA A 132 -21.06 0.47 1.69
C ALA A 132 -22.26 1.24 1.17
N LYS A 133 -23.25 0.53 0.61
CA LYS A 133 -24.49 1.12 0.12
C LYS A 133 -25.24 1.81 1.25
N GLU A 134 -25.43 1.12 2.38
CA GLU A 134 -26.03 1.68 3.58
C GLU A 134 -25.35 2.96 4.07
N LYS A 135 -24.01 2.98 4.13
CA LYS A 135 -23.25 4.16 4.56
C LYS A 135 -23.41 5.35 3.62
N ILE A 136 -23.46 5.11 2.31
CA ILE A 136 -23.66 6.16 1.31
C ILE A 136 -25.06 6.72 1.42
N GLU A 137 -26.09 5.87 1.56
CA GLU A 137 -27.48 6.26 1.72
C GLU A 137 -27.72 7.00 3.05
N GLN A 138 -27.12 6.55 4.16
CA GLN A 138 -27.17 7.24 5.47
C GLN A 138 -26.56 8.64 5.42
N ALA A 139 -25.49 8.83 4.63
CA ALA A 139 -24.91 10.15 4.40
C ALA A 139 -25.75 11.05 3.46
N GLY A 140 -26.88 10.51 2.91
CA GLY A 140 -27.74 11.23 1.97
C GLY A 140 -27.25 11.23 0.53
N GLY A 141 -26.30 10.36 0.20
CA GLY A 141 -25.82 10.11 -1.16
C GLY A 141 -26.65 9.06 -1.91
N LYS A 142 -26.27 8.78 -3.16
CA LYS A 142 -26.90 7.73 -3.99
C LYS A 142 -25.83 6.73 -4.48
N ALA A 143 -26.18 5.45 -4.49
CA ALA A 143 -25.36 4.38 -5.07
C ALA A 143 -26.05 3.87 -6.35
N GLU A 144 -25.43 4.08 -7.51
CA GLU A 144 -25.93 3.66 -8.81
C GLU A 144 -25.03 2.55 -9.37
N VAL A 145 -25.64 1.43 -9.75
CA VAL A 145 -24.93 0.30 -10.38
C VAL A 145 -24.97 0.51 -11.90
N VAL A 146 -23.77 0.44 -12.52
CA VAL A 146 -23.57 0.71 -13.96
C VAL A 146 -22.90 -0.50 -14.62
#